data_eec71919750f6e92671b2f551a22130f
#
_entry.id   eec71919750f6e92671b2f551a22130f
#
_cell.length_a   1.000
_cell.length_b   1.000
_cell.length_c   1.000
_cell.angle_alpha   90.00
_cell.angle_beta   90.00
_cell.angle_gamma   90.00
#
_symmetry.space_group_name_H-M   'P 1'
#
loop_
_entity.id
_entity.type
_entity.pdbx_description
1 polymer ?
#
loop_
_entity_poly.entity_id
_entity_poly.type
_entity_poly.pdbx_seq_one_letter_code
_entity_poly.pdbx_strand_id
1 'polypeptide(L)'
;AQEIVYNMQFGWNLGNTLDATHWPDLQNAGLSTETDWGQPKTTQEMIKGLKNLGIKTIRIPISWHNHISKVSDYTIDSKWMNRVKQIVDWAYDEGMYVIINIHHDNASKGNFSAGKGFYPSEDCKEESLKFITRVWEQVSETFKNYDEKLVFEILNEPRLQGDQHEWWYDENCATCRKAMNILNEFNQKALDTIRASGGNNATRLVMIPSLCASPDAALHSDFKLPKDSAENALIVSVHMYTPYNFAMGVPGDRNFTSLHKNELNNIFNKINNKYLSKGIPVVIGEMGATNKDNLKHRAAWFGYFIQHSRKYGMT
;
A
#
# COMPACT_ATOMS: atom_id res chain seq x y z
N ALA A 1 -15.99 -5.97 -7.02
CA ALA A 1 -14.63 -5.35 -6.94
C ALA A 1 -14.04 -5.04 -8.32
N GLN A 2 -14.07 -5.99 -9.28
CA GLN A 2 -13.41 -5.78 -10.60
C GLN A 2 -13.90 -4.52 -11.33
N GLU A 3 -15.21 -4.25 -11.36
CA GLU A 3 -15.77 -3.07 -12.00
C GLU A 3 -15.26 -1.77 -11.33
N ILE A 4 -15.24 -1.75 -10.00
CA ILE A 4 -14.75 -0.58 -9.23
C ILE A 4 -13.27 -0.36 -9.55
N VAL A 5 -12.43 -1.41 -9.47
CA VAL A 5 -11.00 -1.31 -9.79
C VAL A 5 -10.81 -0.85 -11.24
N TYR A 6 -11.59 -1.35 -12.19
CA TYR A 6 -11.54 -0.85 -13.56
C TYR A 6 -11.87 0.66 -13.67
N ASN A 7 -12.84 1.15 -12.89
CA ASN A 7 -13.24 2.56 -12.86
C ASN A 7 -12.26 3.46 -12.11
N MET A 8 -11.42 2.91 -11.23
CA MET A 8 -10.33 3.64 -10.56
C MET A 8 -9.31 4.21 -11.54
N GLN A 9 -9.11 3.57 -12.69
CA GLN A 9 -8.24 4.00 -13.78
C GLN A 9 -6.80 4.30 -13.32
N PHE A 10 -6.24 5.44 -13.79
CA PHE A 10 -4.89 5.85 -13.44
C PHE A 10 -4.90 6.70 -12.17
N GLY A 11 -4.00 6.37 -11.25
CA GLY A 11 -3.88 7.03 -9.96
C GLY A 11 -2.57 7.79 -9.75
N TRP A 12 -2.52 8.46 -8.62
CA TRP A 12 -1.39 9.20 -8.11
C TRP A 12 -1.17 8.88 -6.63
N ASN A 13 0.09 8.73 -6.21
CA ASN A 13 0.44 8.62 -4.79
C ASN A 13 0.77 10.00 -4.21
N LEU A 14 0.08 10.39 -3.13
CA LEU A 14 0.44 11.55 -2.32
C LEU A 14 1.58 11.16 -1.36
N GLY A 15 2.71 10.74 -1.92
CA GLY A 15 3.84 10.19 -1.20
C GLY A 15 4.74 11.25 -0.55
N ASN A 16 5.54 10.81 0.42
CA ASN A 16 6.44 11.64 1.21
C ASN A 16 5.74 12.77 1.99
N THR A 17 4.48 12.59 2.32
CA THR A 17 3.64 13.54 3.07
C THR A 17 3.14 12.90 4.37
N LEU A 18 1.93 12.32 4.38
CA LEU A 18 1.42 11.67 5.58
C LEU A 18 2.12 10.34 5.92
N ASP A 19 2.90 9.80 5.00
CA ASP A 19 3.77 8.65 5.20
C ASP A 19 5.15 9.02 5.77
N ALA A 20 5.53 10.30 5.77
CA ALA A 20 6.80 10.75 6.31
C ALA A 20 6.90 10.44 7.81
N THR A 21 8.03 9.87 8.22
CA THR A 21 8.33 9.53 9.60
C THR A 21 9.37 10.48 10.16
N HIS A 22 9.24 10.83 11.44
CA HIS A 22 10.15 11.72 12.12
C HIS A 22 11.39 10.99 12.66
N TRP A 23 12.56 11.57 12.46
CA TRP A 23 13.82 11.06 13.01
C TRP A 23 14.36 11.98 14.12
N PRO A 24 14.82 11.48 15.28
CA PRO A 24 14.68 10.09 15.74
C PRO A 24 13.21 9.76 15.97
N ASP A 25 12.86 8.50 15.84
CA ASP A 25 11.53 7.92 15.89
C ASP A 25 10.74 8.32 17.16
N LEU A 26 10.17 9.52 17.13
CA LEU A 26 9.48 10.14 18.26
C LEU A 26 8.01 9.73 18.27
N GLN A 27 7.52 9.42 19.46
CA GLN A 27 6.08 9.24 19.69
C GLN A 27 5.39 10.62 19.70
N ASN A 28 4.16 10.66 19.19
CA ASN A 28 3.33 11.87 19.17
C ASN A 28 4.02 13.08 18.52
N ALA A 29 4.61 12.86 17.34
CA ALA A 29 5.40 13.86 16.61
C ALA A 29 4.60 15.09 16.13
N GLY A 30 3.25 15.05 16.20
CA GLY A 30 2.39 16.16 15.79
C GLY A 30 2.19 16.22 14.27
N LEU A 31 1.79 17.39 13.74
CA LEU A 31 1.45 17.55 12.33
C LEU A 31 2.63 17.94 11.44
N SER A 32 3.79 18.25 12.01
CA SER A 32 4.96 18.71 11.25
C SER A 32 5.55 17.61 10.36
N THR A 33 5.35 16.34 10.70
CA THR A 33 5.82 15.19 9.92
C THR A 33 5.38 15.25 8.46
N GLU A 34 4.21 15.82 8.18
CA GLU A 34 3.69 16.00 6.81
C GLU A 34 4.70 16.68 5.86
N THR A 35 5.64 17.46 6.40
CA THR A 35 6.63 18.21 5.63
C THR A 35 8.07 17.78 5.87
N ASP A 36 8.32 16.82 6.77
CA ASP A 36 9.67 16.44 7.19
C ASP A 36 10.52 15.86 6.04
N TRP A 37 9.89 15.26 5.03
CA TRP A 37 10.59 14.72 3.86
C TRP A 37 10.60 15.68 2.66
N GLY A 38 10.42 16.99 2.92
CA GLY A 38 10.60 18.04 1.92
C GLY A 38 9.39 18.30 1.01
N GLN A 39 8.26 17.65 1.26
CA GLN A 39 7.03 17.96 0.55
C GLN A 39 6.35 19.20 1.14
N PRO A 40 5.65 20.00 0.34
CA PRO A 40 4.83 21.08 0.86
C PRO A 40 3.62 20.49 1.61
N LYS A 41 3.10 21.27 2.57
CA LYS A 41 1.83 20.93 3.20
C LYS A 41 0.73 20.79 2.17
N THR A 42 0.00 19.66 2.19
CA THR A 42 -1.07 19.38 1.23
C THR A 42 -2.20 20.39 1.36
N THR A 43 -2.68 20.90 0.23
CA THR A 43 -3.83 21.81 0.14
C THR A 43 -4.94 21.22 -0.72
N GLN A 44 -6.14 21.76 -0.54
CA GLN A 44 -7.29 21.34 -1.36
C GLN A 44 -7.08 21.66 -2.85
N GLU A 45 -6.39 22.77 -3.15
CA GLU A 45 -6.07 23.18 -4.52
C GLU A 45 -5.15 22.18 -5.21
N MET A 46 -4.19 21.57 -4.49
CA MET A 46 -3.36 20.49 -5.04
C MET A 46 -4.19 19.30 -5.46
N ILE A 47 -5.14 18.89 -4.61
CA ILE A 47 -6.07 17.77 -4.90
C ILE A 47 -6.93 18.09 -6.13
N LYS A 48 -7.52 19.31 -6.18
CA LYS A 48 -8.28 19.79 -7.36
C LYS A 48 -7.41 19.82 -8.61
N GLY A 49 -6.15 20.22 -8.47
CA GLY A 49 -5.19 20.21 -9.58
C GLY A 49 -5.01 18.80 -10.16
N LEU A 50 -4.81 17.78 -9.32
CA LEU A 50 -4.72 16.38 -9.75
C LEU A 50 -6.00 15.92 -10.46
N LYS A 51 -7.17 16.24 -9.89
CA LYS A 51 -8.46 15.93 -10.52
C LYS A 51 -8.61 16.55 -11.90
N ASN A 52 -8.21 17.81 -12.05
CA ASN A 52 -8.26 18.54 -13.33
C ASN A 52 -7.31 17.96 -14.38
N LEU A 53 -6.22 17.30 -13.96
CA LEU A 53 -5.33 16.53 -14.85
C LEU A 53 -5.91 15.17 -15.26
N GLY A 54 -7.11 14.82 -14.80
CA GLY A 54 -7.78 13.58 -15.14
C GLY A 54 -7.46 12.39 -14.24
N ILE A 55 -6.71 12.61 -13.12
CA ILE A 55 -6.44 11.57 -12.14
C ILE A 55 -7.77 11.14 -11.47
N LYS A 56 -8.05 9.85 -11.48
CA LYS A 56 -9.28 9.27 -10.93
C LYS A 56 -9.11 8.70 -9.54
N THR A 57 -7.89 8.27 -9.20
CA THR A 57 -7.57 7.62 -7.93
C THR A 57 -6.41 8.35 -7.27
N ILE A 58 -6.52 8.59 -5.98
CA ILE A 58 -5.41 9.05 -5.15
C ILE A 58 -5.14 8.00 -4.08
N ARG A 59 -3.89 7.53 -3.98
CA ARG A 59 -3.43 6.75 -2.85
C ARG A 59 -2.75 7.71 -1.89
N ILE A 60 -3.19 7.73 -0.66
CA ILE A 60 -2.71 8.58 0.43
C ILE A 60 -1.99 7.66 1.41
N PRO A 61 -0.67 7.48 1.26
CA PRO A 61 0.14 6.72 2.20
C PRO A 61 0.14 7.40 3.57
N ILE A 62 -0.01 6.61 4.66
CA ILE A 62 -0.10 7.15 6.02
C ILE A 62 0.71 6.30 6.98
N SER A 63 1.63 6.92 7.72
CA SER A 63 2.34 6.31 8.84
C SER A 63 1.67 6.71 10.16
N TRP A 64 1.53 5.76 11.06
CA TRP A 64 0.75 5.94 12.30
C TRP A 64 1.58 5.87 13.57
N HIS A 65 2.71 5.12 13.58
CA HIS A 65 3.48 4.89 14.81
C HIS A 65 4.01 6.20 15.46
N ASN A 66 4.37 7.20 14.67
CA ASN A 66 4.79 8.51 15.19
C ASN A 66 3.63 9.36 15.77
N HIS A 67 2.39 8.92 15.52
CA HIS A 67 1.18 9.65 15.91
C HIS A 67 0.33 8.88 16.94
N ILE A 68 0.96 7.97 17.67
CA ILE A 68 0.34 7.28 18.81
C ILE A 68 0.49 8.17 20.05
N SER A 69 -0.61 8.70 20.55
CA SER A 69 -0.65 9.55 21.74
C SER A 69 -0.56 8.74 23.04
N LYS A 70 -0.96 7.45 23.01
CA LYS A 70 -0.90 6.54 24.14
C LYS A 70 -0.55 5.13 23.67
N VAL A 71 0.68 4.72 23.96
CA VAL A 71 1.24 3.42 23.49
C VAL A 71 0.53 2.22 24.11
N SER A 72 0.06 2.30 25.38
CA SER A 72 -0.55 1.16 26.06
C SER A 72 -1.76 0.55 25.35
N ASP A 73 -2.48 1.36 24.59
CA ASP A 73 -3.68 0.97 23.82
C ASP A 73 -3.66 1.45 22.37
N TYR A 74 -2.51 1.96 21.90
CA TYR A 74 -2.31 2.48 20.54
C TYR A 74 -3.37 3.54 20.12
N THR A 75 -3.71 4.45 21.03
CA THR A 75 -4.61 5.55 20.70
C THR A 75 -3.91 6.52 19.74
N ILE A 76 -4.48 6.73 18.57
CA ILE A 76 -4.01 7.68 17.56
C ILE A 76 -4.30 9.11 18.04
N ASP A 77 -3.35 10.03 17.84
CA ASP A 77 -3.57 11.46 18.09
C ASP A 77 -4.74 11.97 17.24
N SER A 78 -5.70 12.61 17.90
CA SER A 78 -6.93 13.09 17.24
C SER A 78 -6.66 14.19 16.21
N LYS A 79 -5.61 15.01 16.40
CA LYS A 79 -5.24 16.04 15.41
C LYS A 79 -4.69 15.39 14.15
N TRP A 80 -3.91 14.33 14.30
CA TRP A 80 -3.43 13.54 13.14
C TRP A 80 -4.59 12.88 12.40
N MET A 81 -5.46 12.15 13.10
CA MET A 81 -6.64 11.54 12.47
C MET A 81 -7.51 12.56 11.75
N ASN A 82 -7.72 13.74 12.34
CA ASN A 82 -8.47 14.82 11.72
C ASN A 82 -7.75 15.38 10.47
N ARG A 83 -6.42 15.44 10.47
CA ARG A 83 -5.65 15.87 9.30
C ARG A 83 -5.75 14.85 8.17
N VAL A 84 -5.59 13.58 8.48
CA VAL A 84 -5.82 12.48 7.52
C VAL A 84 -7.23 12.58 6.91
N LYS A 85 -8.24 12.68 7.77
CA LYS A 85 -9.63 12.80 7.33
C LYS A 85 -9.84 14.02 6.43
N GLN A 86 -9.28 15.17 6.76
CA GLN A 86 -9.38 16.38 5.96
C GLN A 86 -8.87 16.19 4.52
N ILE A 87 -7.72 15.54 4.34
CA ILE A 87 -7.15 15.30 3.02
C ILE A 87 -7.96 14.25 2.25
N VAL A 88 -8.44 13.22 2.95
CA VAL A 88 -9.36 12.22 2.37
C VAL A 88 -10.65 12.90 1.90
N ASP A 89 -11.26 13.76 2.73
CA ASP A 89 -12.48 14.50 2.38
C ASP A 89 -12.27 15.32 1.11
N TRP A 90 -11.18 16.07 0.99
CA TRP A 90 -10.91 16.87 -0.21
C TRP A 90 -10.88 16.03 -1.49
N ALA A 91 -10.27 14.85 -1.45
CA ALA A 91 -10.22 13.97 -2.61
C ALA A 91 -11.58 13.29 -2.88
N TYR A 92 -12.25 12.85 -1.82
CA TYR A 92 -13.55 12.21 -1.89
C TYR A 92 -14.64 13.14 -2.42
N ASP A 93 -14.66 14.42 -1.98
CA ASP A 93 -15.61 15.45 -2.42
C ASP A 93 -15.40 15.80 -3.91
N GLU A 94 -14.18 15.69 -4.43
CA GLU A 94 -13.91 15.80 -5.87
C GLU A 94 -14.34 14.54 -6.66
N GLY A 95 -14.94 13.56 -6.00
CA GLY A 95 -15.40 12.31 -6.61
C GLY A 95 -14.29 11.36 -7.04
N MET A 96 -13.09 11.51 -6.48
CA MET A 96 -11.97 10.58 -6.71
C MET A 96 -12.16 9.29 -5.91
N TYR A 97 -11.58 8.20 -6.39
CA TYR A 97 -11.30 7.04 -5.55
C TYR A 97 -10.12 7.35 -4.64
N VAL A 98 -10.20 6.92 -3.39
CA VAL A 98 -9.17 7.18 -2.38
C VAL A 98 -8.71 5.86 -1.78
N ILE A 99 -7.40 5.64 -1.70
CA ILE A 99 -6.79 4.50 -1.02
C ILE A 99 -6.04 5.04 0.19
N ILE A 100 -6.28 4.48 1.37
CA ILE A 100 -5.53 4.77 2.60
C ILE A 100 -4.97 3.48 3.20
N ASN A 101 -3.86 3.57 3.94
CA ASN A 101 -3.15 2.39 4.42
C ASN A 101 -2.43 2.60 5.77
N ILE A 102 -1.72 1.56 6.20
CA ILE A 102 -0.62 1.60 7.16
C ILE A 102 0.68 1.52 6.35
N HIS A 103 1.51 2.60 6.35
CA HIS A 103 2.59 2.73 5.38
C HIS A 103 3.98 2.40 5.95
N HIS A 104 4.72 3.36 6.51
CA HIS A 104 6.07 3.15 7.05
C HIS A 104 6.07 2.74 8.54
N ASP A 105 5.13 1.90 8.92
CA ASP A 105 5.02 1.38 10.28
C ASP A 105 5.69 0.01 10.47
N ASN A 106 6.43 -0.47 9.47
CA ASN A 106 7.24 -1.67 9.57
C ASN A 106 8.52 -1.35 10.35
N ALA A 107 8.67 -1.89 11.54
CA ALA A 107 9.88 -1.74 12.33
C ALA A 107 11.06 -2.49 11.70
N SER A 108 12.28 -2.12 12.04
CA SER A 108 13.48 -2.87 11.67
C SER A 108 13.78 -3.99 12.67
N LYS A 109 14.45 -5.03 12.18
CA LYS A 109 14.97 -6.12 13.03
C LYS A 109 15.86 -5.54 14.14
N GLY A 110 15.54 -5.83 15.39
CA GLY A 110 16.26 -5.35 16.56
C GLY A 110 15.81 -3.99 17.11
N ASN A 111 14.98 -3.23 16.38
CA ASN A 111 14.37 -1.98 16.86
C ASN A 111 12.87 -2.12 17.17
N PHE A 112 12.32 -3.30 17.05
CA PHE A 112 10.91 -3.53 17.36
C PHE A 112 10.65 -3.44 18.87
N SER A 113 9.63 -2.69 19.23
CA SER A 113 9.08 -2.60 20.59
C SER A 113 7.66 -2.04 20.52
N ALA A 114 6.94 -2.07 21.64
CA ALA A 114 5.62 -1.43 21.70
C ALA A 114 5.72 0.05 21.27
N GLY A 115 4.80 0.46 20.42
CA GLY A 115 4.77 1.81 19.83
C GLY A 115 5.58 1.99 18.54
N LYS A 116 6.28 0.96 18.07
CA LYS A 116 7.14 1.01 16.87
C LYS A 116 6.51 0.42 15.61
N GLY A 117 5.21 0.15 15.63
CA GLY A 117 4.53 -0.43 14.50
C GLY A 117 4.51 -1.96 14.55
N PHE A 118 4.87 -2.63 13.44
CA PHE A 118 4.83 -4.09 13.31
C PHE A 118 6.13 -4.66 12.73
N TYR A 119 6.37 -5.95 12.98
CA TYR A 119 7.43 -6.73 12.35
C TYR A 119 6.98 -8.18 12.16
N PRO A 120 7.11 -8.80 10.96
CA PRO A 120 6.56 -10.11 10.66
C PRO A 120 7.47 -11.25 11.14
N SER A 121 7.67 -11.37 12.46
CA SER A 121 8.36 -12.48 13.10
C SER A 121 7.56 -13.04 14.27
N GLU A 122 7.81 -14.30 14.67
CA GLU A 122 7.06 -14.95 15.74
C GLU A 122 7.20 -14.20 17.07
N ASP A 123 8.41 -13.74 17.39
CA ASP A 123 8.69 -13.02 18.65
C ASP A 123 8.01 -11.64 18.70
N CYS A 124 7.65 -11.07 17.54
CA CYS A 124 7.02 -9.75 17.44
C CYS A 124 5.52 -9.83 17.12
N LYS A 125 5.00 -11.02 16.83
CA LYS A 125 3.66 -11.22 16.25
C LYS A 125 2.54 -10.65 17.11
N GLU A 126 2.55 -10.94 18.40
CA GLU A 126 1.48 -10.53 19.32
C GLU A 126 1.33 -9.00 19.39
N GLU A 127 2.46 -8.30 19.61
CA GLU A 127 2.45 -6.83 19.70
C GLU A 127 2.19 -6.19 18.33
N SER A 128 2.66 -6.78 17.24
CA SER A 128 2.34 -6.37 15.87
C SER A 128 0.85 -6.46 15.56
N LEU A 129 0.22 -7.57 15.94
CA LEU A 129 -1.23 -7.77 15.79
C LEU A 129 -2.02 -6.75 16.61
N LYS A 130 -1.56 -6.43 17.82
CA LYS A 130 -2.18 -5.40 18.65
C LYS A 130 -2.11 -4.02 17.97
N PHE A 131 -0.93 -3.61 17.48
CA PHE A 131 -0.78 -2.36 16.73
C PHE A 131 -1.70 -2.31 15.51
N ILE A 132 -1.62 -3.30 14.62
CA ILE A 132 -2.41 -3.36 13.38
C ILE A 132 -3.91 -3.31 13.70
N THR A 133 -4.37 -4.10 14.69
CA THR A 133 -5.77 -4.15 15.09
C THR A 133 -6.24 -2.79 15.60
N ARG A 134 -5.49 -2.17 16.51
CA ARG A 134 -5.86 -0.90 17.12
C ARG A 134 -5.87 0.26 16.14
N VAL A 135 -4.95 0.27 15.17
CA VAL A 135 -4.97 1.27 14.09
C VAL A 135 -6.21 1.08 13.23
N TRP A 136 -6.48 -0.15 12.76
CA TRP A 136 -7.64 -0.40 11.90
C TRP A 136 -8.98 -0.22 12.60
N GLU A 137 -9.11 -0.46 13.90
CA GLU A 137 -10.32 -0.14 14.67
C GLU A 137 -10.64 1.35 14.59
N GLN A 138 -9.65 2.22 14.84
CA GLN A 138 -9.84 3.67 14.86
C GLN A 138 -10.05 4.25 13.46
N VAL A 139 -9.28 3.79 12.47
CA VAL A 139 -9.45 4.18 11.07
C VAL A 139 -10.81 3.73 10.56
N SER A 140 -11.20 2.49 10.80
CA SER A 140 -12.47 1.93 10.35
C SER A 140 -13.66 2.68 10.95
N GLU A 141 -13.62 3.04 12.24
CA GLU A 141 -14.67 3.83 12.89
C GLU A 141 -14.77 5.23 12.28
N THR A 142 -13.62 5.88 12.03
CA THR A 142 -13.56 7.23 11.43
C THR A 142 -14.18 7.27 10.04
N PHE A 143 -13.95 6.22 9.24
CA PHE A 143 -14.32 6.21 7.83
C PHE A 143 -15.47 5.26 7.46
N LYS A 144 -16.20 4.72 8.43
CA LYS A 144 -17.22 3.69 8.18
C LYS A 144 -18.39 4.10 7.28
N ASN A 145 -18.66 5.39 7.17
CA ASN A 145 -19.78 5.91 6.39
C ASN A 145 -19.40 6.31 4.95
N TYR A 146 -18.13 6.24 4.57
CA TYR A 146 -17.70 6.49 3.19
C TYR A 146 -18.10 5.31 2.30
N ASP A 147 -18.52 5.62 1.07
CA ASP A 147 -18.97 4.62 0.10
C ASP A 147 -17.81 3.81 -0.51
N GLU A 148 -18.06 3.11 -1.60
CA GLU A 148 -17.11 2.24 -2.30
C GLU A 148 -15.92 2.97 -2.94
N LYS A 149 -15.94 4.29 -2.98
CA LYS A 149 -14.81 5.09 -3.47
C LYS A 149 -13.65 5.15 -2.49
N LEU A 150 -13.87 4.85 -1.22
CA LEU A 150 -12.80 4.72 -0.24
C LEU A 150 -12.40 3.25 -0.09
N VAL A 151 -11.16 2.94 -0.41
CA VAL A 151 -10.55 1.61 -0.36
C VAL A 151 -9.51 1.57 0.76
N PHE A 152 -9.46 0.50 1.52
CA PHE A 152 -8.43 0.29 2.54
C PHE A 152 -7.36 -0.66 2.02
N GLU A 153 -6.09 -0.31 2.19
CA GLU A 153 -4.94 -1.17 1.95
C GLU A 153 -4.33 -1.54 3.30
N ILE A 154 -4.35 -2.81 3.66
CA ILE A 154 -4.03 -3.25 5.03
C ILE A 154 -2.65 -2.78 5.48
N LEU A 155 -1.62 -3.03 4.68
CA LEU A 155 -0.23 -2.64 4.91
C LEU A 155 0.39 -2.25 3.57
N ASN A 156 1.41 -1.39 3.59
CA ASN A 156 2.14 -0.96 2.39
C ASN A 156 3.04 -2.08 1.82
N GLU A 157 4.21 -2.22 2.37
CA GLU A 157 5.27 -3.17 1.97
C GLU A 157 5.78 -3.93 3.20
N PRO A 158 4.96 -4.81 3.79
CA PRO A 158 5.39 -5.59 4.95
C PRO A 158 6.58 -6.45 4.59
N ARG A 159 7.67 -6.32 5.37
CA ARG A 159 8.93 -6.96 5.04
C ARG A 159 9.79 -7.26 6.27
N LEU A 160 10.82 -8.07 6.05
CA LEU A 160 11.84 -8.39 7.05
C LEU A 160 12.91 -7.27 7.10
N GLN A 161 12.51 -6.06 7.47
CA GLN A 161 13.39 -4.89 7.46
C GLN A 161 14.65 -5.12 8.32
N GLY A 162 15.84 -4.95 7.71
CA GLY A 162 17.13 -5.23 8.33
C GLY A 162 17.58 -6.68 8.24
N ASP A 163 16.87 -7.54 7.51
CA ASP A 163 17.30 -8.88 7.14
C ASP A 163 17.93 -8.90 5.72
N GLN A 164 18.70 -9.92 5.42
CA GLN A 164 19.28 -10.07 4.06
C GLN A 164 18.22 -10.25 2.97
N HIS A 165 17.02 -10.73 3.31
CA HIS A 165 15.88 -10.89 2.41
C HIS A 165 14.85 -9.76 2.56
N GLU A 166 15.26 -8.60 2.99
CA GLU A 166 14.33 -7.47 3.23
C GLU A 166 13.42 -7.17 2.03
N TRP A 167 13.98 -7.22 0.81
CA TRP A 167 13.32 -6.74 -0.40
C TRP A 167 12.87 -7.84 -1.37
N TRP A 168 13.03 -9.11 -1.02
CA TRP A 168 12.54 -10.19 -1.87
C TRP A 168 12.14 -11.42 -1.07
N TYR A 169 11.18 -12.14 -1.58
CA TYR A 169 10.76 -13.41 -1.03
C TYR A 169 11.59 -14.55 -1.63
N ASP A 170 12.19 -15.38 -0.77
CA ASP A 170 12.87 -16.60 -1.15
C ASP A 170 12.14 -17.81 -0.55
N GLU A 171 11.60 -18.65 -1.41
CA GLU A 171 10.87 -19.87 -1.02
C GLU A 171 11.76 -20.91 -0.29
N ASN A 172 13.07 -20.86 -0.49
CA ASN A 172 14.02 -21.73 0.19
C ASN A 172 14.45 -21.19 1.57
N CYS A 173 14.16 -19.94 1.85
CA CYS A 173 14.45 -19.30 3.13
C CYS A 173 13.35 -19.62 4.15
N ALA A 174 13.70 -20.34 5.22
CA ALA A 174 12.74 -20.68 6.27
C ALA A 174 12.18 -19.42 6.99
N THR A 175 12.99 -18.37 7.16
CA THR A 175 12.57 -17.09 7.75
C THR A 175 11.56 -16.39 6.86
N CYS A 176 11.80 -16.36 5.54
CA CYS A 176 10.87 -15.76 4.57
C CYS A 176 9.50 -16.47 4.60
N ARG A 177 9.48 -17.80 4.60
CA ARG A 177 8.22 -18.56 4.68
C ARG A 177 7.47 -18.32 5.99
N LYS A 178 8.18 -18.24 7.12
CA LYS A 178 7.58 -17.90 8.43
C LYS A 178 7.00 -16.49 8.39
N ALA A 179 7.74 -15.51 7.87
CA ALA A 179 7.26 -14.13 7.72
C ALA A 179 6.02 -14.04 6.83
N MET A 180 5.97 -14.79 5.72
CA MET A 180 4.78 -14.83 4.86
C MET A 180 3.57 -15.42 5.58
N ASN A 181 3.74 -16.47 6.37
CA ASN A 181 2.65 -17.05 7.16
C ASN A 181 2.13 -16.06 8.21
N ILE A 182 3.03 -15.37 8.91
CA ILE A 182 2.67 -14.33 9.88
C ILE A 182 1.95 -13.16 9.19
N LEU A 183 2.42 -12.75 8.02
CA LEU A 183 1.74 -11.72 7.23
C LEU A 183 0.32 -12.15 6.82
N ASN A 184 0.12 -13.42 6.44
CA ASN A 184 -1.23 -13.92 6.17
C ASN A 184 -2.13 -13.80 7.40
N GLU A 185 -1.60 -14.04 8.62
CA GLU A 185 -2.33 -13.82 9.89
C GLU A 185 -2.61 -12.33 10.14
N PHE A 186 -1.66 -11.44 9.86
CA PHE A 186 -1.85 -9.98 9.95
C PHE A 186 -2.95 -9.51 9.02
N ASN A 187 -2.92 -9.95 7.76
CA ASN A 187 -3.95 -9.62 6.77
C ASN A 187 -5.34 -10.13 7.20
N GLN A 188 -5.43 -11.35 7.72
CA GLN A 188 -6.70 -11.89 8.22
C GLN A 188 -7.22 -11.07 9.40
N LYS A 189 -6.38 -10.79 10.39
CA LYS A 189 -6.79 -10.06 11.59
C LYS A 189 -7.22 -8.63 11.28
N ALA A 190 -6.49 -7.94 10.40
CA ALA A 190 -6.85 -6.60 9.96
C ALA A 190 -8.20 -6.60 9.22
N LEU A 191 -8.41 -7.54 8.28
CA LEU A 191 -9.68 -7.68 7.57
C LEU A 191 -10.85 -7.92 8.54
N ASP A 192 -10.69 -8.87 9.47
CA ASP A 192 -11.73 -9.17 10.48
C ASP A 192 -12.08 -7.92 11.30
N THR A 193 -11.07 -7.14 11.68
CA THR A 193 -11.24 -5.88 12.41
C THR A 193 -12.02 -4.86 11.60
N ILE A 194 -11.67 -4.69 10.32
CA ILE A 194 -12.39 -3.78 9.40
C ILE A 194 -13.85 -4.22 9.27
N ARG A 195 -14.12 -5.51 9.04
CA ARG A 195 -15.48 -6.04 8.89
C ARG A 195 -16.31 -5.87 10.16
N ALA A 196 -15.73 -6.12 11.32
CA ALA A 196 -16.38 -6.01 12.62
C ALA A 196 -16.81 -4.58 12.97
N SER A 197 -16.20 -3.55 12.38
CA SER A 197 -16.58 -2.15 12.61
C SER A 197 -17.94 -1.79 12.01
N GLY A 198 -18.48 -2.60 11.10
CA GLY A 198 -19.82 -2.44 10.52
C GLY A 198 -19.94 -1.25 9.55
N GLY A 199 -21.18 -0.79 9.34
CA GLY A 199 -21.45 0.25 8.34
C GLY A 199 -20.99 -0.19 6.95
N ASN A 200 -20.49 0.74 6.14
CA ASN A 200 -19.96 0.42 4.81
C ASN A 200 -18.70 -0.44 4.83
N ASN A 201 -18.02 -0.56 5.97
CA ASN A 201 -16.86 -1.43 6.12
C ASN A 201 -17.21 -2.92 6.04
N ALA A 202 -18.48 -3.30 6.27
CA ALA A 202 -18.94 -4.67 6.12
C ALA A 202 -18.71 -5.20 4.68
N THR A 203 -18.69 -4.32 3.68
CA THR A 203 -18.52 -4.69 2.25
C THR A 203 -17.43 -3.87 1.55
N ARG A 204 -16.70 -3.01 2.25
CA ARG A 204 -15.63 -2.16 1.70
C ARG A 204 -14.58 -2.99 0.97
N LEU A 205 -14.08 -2.47 -0.15
CA LEU A 205 -12.95 -3.06 -0.84
C LEU A 205 -11.69 -2.95 0.03
N VAL A 206 -10.98 -4.07 0.17
CA VAL A 206 -9.76 -4.15 0.97
C VAL A 206 -8.62 -4.72 0.13
N MET A 207 -7.51 -3.99 0.05
CA MET A 207 -6.30 -4.39 -0.65
C MET A 207 -5.39 -5.18 0.29
N ILE A 208 -4.95 -6.34 -0.17
CA ILE A 208 -4.17 -7.32 0.58
C ILE A 208 -2.76 -7.41 -0.02
N PRO A 209 -1.72 -6.98 0.70
CA PRO A 209 -0.35 -7.08 0.24
C PRO A 209 0.28 -8.44 0.57
N SER A 210 1.19 -8.87 -0.30
CA SER A 210 2.20 -9.90 0.01
C SER A 210 3.43 -9.26 0.67
N LEU A 211 4.45 -10.05 1.01
CA LEU A 211 5.75 -9.49 1.44
C LEU A 211 6.29 -8.54 0.37
N CYS A 212 6.75 -7.35 0.81
CA CYS A 212 7.21 -6.24 -0.02
C CYS A 212 6.18 -5.72 -1.05
N ALA A 213 4.90 -6.10 -0.93
CA ALA A 213 3.90 -5.96 -1.99
C ALA A 213 4.44 -6.46 -3.36
N SER A 214 5.41 -7.35 -3.34
CA SER A 214 6.10 -7.84 -4.54
C SER A 214 5.17 -8.71 -5.38
N PRO A 215 5.13 -8.53 -6.72
CA PRO A 215 4.39 -9.41 -7.61
C PRO A 215 4.84 -10.88 -7.49
N ASP A 216 6.14 -11.14 -7.36
CA ASP A 216 6.65 -12.50 -7.23
C ASP A 216 6.20 -13.16 -5.93
N ALA A 217 6.25 -12.44 -4.81
CA ALA A 217 5.73 -12.92 -3.54
C ALA A 217 4.21 -13.16 -3.60
N ALA A 218 3.45 -12.26 -4.24
CA ALA A 218 2.02 -12.43 -4.45
C ALA A 218 1.70 -13.64 -5.35
N LEU A 219 2.59 -13.98 -6.28
CA LEU A 219 2.44 -15.15 -7.16
C LEU A 219 2.82 -16.46 -6.47
N HIS A 220 3.52 -16.43 -5.34
CA HIS A 220 3.88 -17.65 -4.61
C HIS A 220 2.69 -18.29 -3.90
N SER A 221 2.73 -19.62 -3.70
CA SER A 221 1.64 -20.37 -3.06
C SER A 221 1.53 -20.15 -1.55
N ASP A 222 2.58 -19.65 -0.90
CA ASP A 222 2.60 -19.35 0.53
C ASP A 222 1.81 -18.06 0.85
N PHE A 223 1.68 -17.15 -0.11
CA PHE A 223 0.77 -16.01 0.01
C PHE A 223 -0.68 -16.47 -0.17
N LYS A 224 -1.50 -16.17 0.83
CA LYS A 224 -2.92 -16.54 0.84
C LYS A 224 -3.78 -15.32 1.10
N LEU A 225 -4.80 -15.14 0.28
CA LEU A 225 -5.83 -14.16 0.60
C LEU A 225 -6.59 -14.59 1.85
N PRO A 226 -6.94 -13.65 2.73
CA PRO A 226 -7.72 -13.95 3.92
C PRO A 226 -9.14 -14.42 3.53
N LYS A 227 -9.78 -15.12 4.44
CA LYS A 227 -11.21 -15.44 4.33
C LYS A 227 -12.01 -14.18 4.62
N ASP A 228 -12.93 -13.84 3.75
CA ASP A 228 -13.76 -12.64 3.89
C ASP A 228 -15.23 -13.03 4.06
N SER A 229 -15.93 -12.33 4.95
CA SER A 229 -17.39 -12.41 5.11
C SER A 229 -18.13 -11.67 3.98
N ALA A 230 -17.46 -10.73 3.30
CA ALA A 230 -17.99 -10.02 2.15
C ALA A 230 -17.61 -10.72 0.85
N GLU A 231 -18.57 -10.88 -0.05
CA GLU A 231 -18.31 -11.45 -1.36
C GLU A 231 -17.61 -10.45 -2.29
N ASN A 232 -16.59 -10.92 -3.01
CA ASN A 232 -15.91 -10.13 -4.06
C ASN A 232 -15.40 -8.76 -3.57
N ALA A 233 -14.91 -8.66 -2.32
CA ALA A 233 -14.47 -7.40 -1.73
C ALA A 233 -12.94 -7.32 -1.49
N LEU A 234 -12.18 -8.33 -1.90
CA LEU A 234 -10.73 -8.34 -1.80
C LEU A 234 -10.06 -7.94 -3.11
N ILE A 235 -8.95 -7.24 -2.99
CA ILE A 235 -8.06 -6.81 -4.06
C ILE A 235 -6.64 -7.26 -3.69
N VAL A 236 -5.87 -7.78 -4.62
CA VAL A 236 -4.43 -8.01 -4.39
C VAL A 236 -3.68 -6.69 -4.62
N SER A 237 -2.90 -6.27 -3.62
CA SER A 237 -2.00 -5.11 -3.75
C SER A 237 -0.63 -5.57 -4.22
N VAL A 238 -0.10 -4.96 -5.28
CA VAL A 238 1.26 -5.18 -5.77
C VAL A 238 1.94 -3.86 -6.09
N HIS A 239 3.26 -3.81 -5.87
CA HIS A 239 4.12 -2.71 -6.29
C HIS A 239 5.03 -3.18 -7.40
N MET A 240 5.05 -2.46 -8.51
CA MET A 240 5.72 -2.93 -9.73
C MET A 240 6.76 -1.94 -10.23
N TYR A 241 7.96 -2.05 -9.71
CA TYR A 241 9.14 -1.33 -10.20
C TYR A 241 9.91 -2.22 -11.21
N THR A 242 9.18 -2.71 -12.22
CA THR A 242 9.65 -3.70 -13.20
C THR A 242 9.85 -3.08 -14.58
N PRO A 243 10.95 -3.39 -15.29
CA PRO A 243 12.12 -4.15 -14.84
C PRO A 243 12.94 -3.38 -13.81
N TYR A 244 13.44 -4.05 -12.79
CA TYR A 244 14.12 -3.40 -11.67
C TYR A 244 15.31 -2.52 -12.09
N ASN A 245 16.20 -3.02 -12.96
CA ASN A 245 17.35 -2.26 -13.42
C ASN A 245 16.99 -1.00 -14.20
N PHE A 246 15.87 -1.00 -14.92
CA PHE A 246 15.37 0.19 -15.59
C PHE A 246 14.64 1.12 -14.60
N ALA A 247 13.78 0.57 -13.77
CA ALA A 247 12.93 1.36 -12.86
C ALA A 247 13.72 1.92 -11.66
N MET A 248 14.45 1.08 -10.94
CA MET A 248 15.06 1.41 -9.64
C MET A 248 16.59 1.39 -9.66
N GLY A 249 17.24 0.52 -10.45
CA GLY A 249 18.69 0.34 -10.44
C GLY A 249 19.48 1.63 -10.70
N VAL A 250 20.51 1.91 -9.87
CA VAL A 250 21.41 3.07 -10.01
C VAL A 250 22.86 2.62 -9.75
N PRO A 251 23.79 2.70 -10.73
CA PRO A 251 23.49 2.89 -12.15
C PRO A 251 22.67 1.70 -12.68
N GLY A 252 21.77 1.94 -13.60
CA GLY A 252 20.92 0.90 -14.18
C GLY A 252 20.67 1.17 -15.65
N ASP A 253 19.75 0.42 -16.23
CA ASP A 253 19.42 0.58 -17.64
C ASP A 253 18.79 1.93 -17.91
N ARG A 254 19.35 2.66 -18.88
CA ARG A 254 18.83 3.96 -19.33
C ARG A 254 17.79 3.81 -20.45
N ASN A 255 17.84 2.72 -21.20
CA ASN A 255 17.02 2.48 -22.38
C ASN A 255 15.90 1.47 -22.08
N PHE A 256 14.68 1.84 -22.41
CA PHE A 256 13.56 0.91 -22.38
C PHE A 256 13.51 0.10 -23.68
N THR A 257 13.73 -1.20 -23.60
CA THR A 257 13.94 -2.10 -24.75
C THR A 257 12.82 -3.12 -24.90
N SER A 258 12.89 -3.96 -25.96
CA SER A 258 11.98 -5.10 -26.15
C SER A 258 12.13 -6.17 -25.06
N LEU A 259 13.34 -6.36 -24.51
CA LEU A 259 13.54 -7.30 -23.40
C LEU A 259 12.76 -6.84 -22.15
N HIS A 260 12.80 -5.56 -21.83
CA HIS A 260 12.03 -4.98 -20.73
C HIS A 260 10.52 -5.12 -20.92
N LYS A 261 10.04 -4.97 -22.15
CA LYS A 261 8.61 -5.21 -22.49
C LYS A 261 8.22 -6.67 -22.27
N ASN A 262 9.08 -7.61 -22.64
CA ASN A 262 8.84 -9.04 -22.44
C ASN A 262 8.77 -9.39 -20.95
N GLU A 263 9.63 -8.80 -20.12
CA GLU A 263 9.59 -8.98 -18.66
C GLU A 263 8.28 -8.48 -18.06
N LEU A 264 7.84 -7.27 -18.42
CA LEU A 264 6.53 -6.73 -18.02
C LEU A 264 5.39 -7.64 -18.44
N ASN A 265 5.37 -8.06 -19.71
CA ASN A 265 4.31 -8.94 -20.23
C ASN A 265 4.25 -10.27 -19.48
N ASN A 266 5.42 -10.84 -19.12
CA ASN A 266 5.48 -12.09 -18.38
C ASN A 266 4.84 -11.93 -17.00
N ILE A 267 5.12 -10.85 -16.28
CA ILE A 267 4.52 -10.59 -14.96
C ILE A 267 3.02 -10.34 -15.09
N PHE A 268 2.59 -9.50 -16.03
CA PHE A 268 1.15 -9.26 -16.27
C PHE A 268 0.39 -10.54 -16.60
N ASN A 269 0.97 -11.42 -17.43
CA ASN A 269 0.36 -12.71 -17.75
C ASN A 269 0.25 -13.61 -16.52
N LYS A 270 1.30 -13.68 -15.67
CA LYS A 270 1.27 -14.48 -14.44
C LYS A 270 0.19 -13.97 -13.46
N ILE A 271 0.10 -12.65 -13.28
CA ILE A 271 -0.92 -12.01 -12.44
C ILE A 271 -2.32 -12.32 -12.98
N ASN A 272 -2.51 -12.15 -14.29
CA ASN A 272 -3.78 -12.48 -14.93
C ASN A 272 -4.19 -13.93 -14.67
N ASN A 273 -3.29 -14.88 -14.90
CA ASN A 273 -3.57 -16.30 -14.74
C ASN A 273 -3.87 -16.70 -13.29
N LYS A 274 -3.20 -16.07 -12.32
CA LYS A 274 -3.42 -16.40 -10.91
C LYS A 274 -4.67 -15.72 -10.32
N TYR A 275 -4.95 -14.47 -10.68
CA TYR A 275 -5.94 -13.63 -10.03
C TYR A 275 -7.05 -13.13 -10.96
N LEU A 276 -6.72 -12.34 -11.98
CA LEU A 276 -7.72 -11.59 -12.75
C LEU A 276 -8.69 -12.50 -13.51
N SER A 277 -8.19 -13.57 -14.12
CA SER A 277 -9.01 -14.57 -14.80
C SER A 277 -9.96 -15.33 -13.88
N LYS A 278 -9.75 -15.25 -12.56
CA LYS A 278 -10.59 -15.86 -11.52
C LYS A 278 -11.50 -14.85 -10.82
N GLY A 279 -11.59 -13.64 -11.33
CA GLY A 279 -12.44 -12.61 -10.74
C GLY A 279 -11.82 -11.84 -9.56
N ILE A 280 -10.54 -12.06 -9.24
CA ILE A 280 -9.85 -11.38 -8.18
C ILE A 280 -9.12 -10.17 -8.76
N PRO A 281 -9.53 -8.93 -8.46
CA PRO A 281 -8.88 -7.74 -8.99
C PRO A 281 -7.50 -7.51 -8.37
N VAL A 282 -6.65 -6.80 -9.12
CA VAL A 282 -5.31 -6.42 -8.70
C VAL A 282 -5.14 -4.91 -8.91
N VAL A 283 -4.63 -4.23 -7.89
CA VAL A 283 -4.23 -2.82 -7.94
C VAL A 283 -2.71 -2.74 -7.82
N ILE A 284 -2.10 -2.01 -8.74
CA ILE A 284 -0.69 -1.65 -8.69
C ILE A 284 -0.59 -0.38 -7.84
N GLY A 285 -0.34 -0.56 -6.53
CA GLY A 285 -0.31 0.52 -5.56
C GLY A 285 0.83 1.51 -5.83
N GLU A 286 1.95 1.01 -6.36
CA GLU A 286 3.11 1.82 -6.70
C GLU A 286 3.78 1.34 -7.99
N MET A 287 4.18 2.29 -8.80
CA MET A 287 5.05 2.12 -9.95
C MET A 287 5.84 3.41 -10.21
N GLY A 288 7.02 3.31 -10.76
CA GLY A 288 7.83 4.49 -11.06
C GLY A 288 9.14 4.13 -11.74
N ALA A 289 9.84 5.13 -12.24
CA ALA A 289 11.18 4.97 -12.80
C ALA A 289 12.07 6.15 -12.45
N THR A 290 13.25 5.84 -11.87
CA THR A 290 14.28 6.79 -11.49
C THR A 290 14.72 7.63 -12.70
N ASN A 291 14.96 8.90 -12.47
CA ASN A 291 15.52 9.77 -13.51
C ASN A 291 17.00 9.48 -13.72
N LYS A 292 17.34 8.96 -14.89
CA LYS A 292 18.71 8.67 -15.37
C LYS A 292 19.04 9.51 -16.61
N ASP A 293 18.47 10.74 -16.70
CA ASP A 293 18.51 11.59 -17.89
C ASP A 293 17.98 10.89 -19.16
N ASN A 294 16.90 10.13 -18.97
CA ASN A 294 16.33 9.25 -20.00
C ASN A 294 14.81 9.48 -20.19
N LEU A 295 14.38 10.73 -20.18
CA LEU A 295 12.95 11.12 -20.23
C LEU A 295 12.17 10.38 -21.33
N LYS A 296 12.72 10.29 -22.56
CA LYS A 296 12.07 9.59 -23.67
C LYS A 296 11.78 8.13 -23.35
N HIS A 297 12.73 7.44 -22.73
CA HIS A 297 12.58 6.02 -22.36
C HIS A 297 11.66 5.83 -21.16
N ARG A 298 11.70 6.74 -20.18
CA ARG A 298 10.71 6.73 -19.06
C ARG A 298 9.29 6.97 -19.57
N ALA A 299 9.08 7.94 -20.42
CA ALA A 299 7.77 8.19 -21.03
C ALA A 299 7.26 6.98 -21.83
N ALA A 300 8.13 6.32 -22.60
CA ALA A 300 7.78 5.11 -23.34
C ALA A 300 7.46 3.93 -22.39
N TRP A 301 8.19 3.80 -21.28
CA TRP A 301 7.92 2.79 -20.25
C TRP A 301 6.57 3.04 -19.58
N PHE A 302 6.29 4.27 -19.14
CA PHE A 302 4.99 4.63 -18.53
C PHE A 302 3.84 4.34 -19.49
N GLY A 303 3.93 4.76 -20.74
CA GLY A 303 2.90 4.52 -21.73
C GLY A 303 2.65 3.02 -21.96
N TYR A 304 3.72 2.24 -22.08
CA TYR A 304 3.62 0.79 -22.26
C TYR A 304 3.02 0.12 -21.03
N PHE A 305 3.48 0.47 -19.84
CA PHE A 305 3.02 -0.07 -18.56
C PHE A 305 1.52 0.18 -18.37
N ILE A 306 1.08 1.43 -18.48
CA ILE A 306 -0.32 1.82 -18.30
C ILE A 306 -1.21 1.13 -19.34
N GLN A 307 -0.82 1.12 -20.61
CA GLN A 307 -1.59 0.47 -21.66
C GLN A 307 -1.79 -1.02 -21.37
N HIS A 308 -0.75 -1.71 -20.91
CA HIS A 308 -0.81 -3.15 -20.67
C HIS A 308 -1.53 -3.49 -19.36
N SER A 309 -1.30 -2.74 -18.27
CA SER A 309 -2.07 -2.94 -17.04
C SER A 309 -3.56 -2.76 -17.27
N ARG A 310 -3.95 -1.72 -18.01
CA ARG A 310 -5.35 -1.45 -18.36
C ARG A 310 -5.97 -2.53 -19.25
N LYS A 311 -5.20 -3.12 -20.16
CA LYS A 311 -5.65 -4.26 -20.98
C LYS A 311 -6.15 -5.44 -20.14
N TYR A 312 -5.54 -5.65 -18.97
CA TYR A 312 -5.92 -6.68 -18.01
C TYR A 312 -6.92 -6.19 -16.94
N GLY A 313 -7.36 -4.93 -17.00
CA GLY A 313 -8.30 -4.37 -16.02
C GLY A 313 -7.66 -3.99 -14.67
N MET A 314 -6.32 -3.89 -14.61
CA MET A 314 -5.59 -3.39 -13.44
C MET A 314 -5.59 -1.86 -13.38
N THR A 315 -5.45 -1.33 -12.17
CA THR A 315 -5.28 0.11 -11.88
C THR A 315 -3.96 0.35 -11.21
#